data_21ed17445333220b9afd540277aaacc0
#
_entry.id   21ed17445333220b9afd540277aaacc0
#
_cell.length_a   1.000
_cell.length_b   1.000
_cell.length_c   1.000
_cell.angle_alpha   90.00
_cell.angle_beta   90.00
_cell.angle_gamma   90.00
#
_symmetry.space_group_name_H-M   'P 1'
#
loop_
_entity.id
_entity.type
_entity.pdbx_description
1 polymer ?
#
loop_
_entity_poly.entity_id
_entity_poly.type
_entity_poly.pdbx_seq_one_letter_code
_entity_poly.pdbx_strand_id
1 'polypeptide(L)'
;MPAESSSTTPAIADEAPSVDMRSDTVTRPTERMYERMRQAPIGDDGLDGDPSTVELEGTVAALLGKDAGLFVPSCTMANLLAVLAAGGRSEQVVLEASAHMYMTERGAGTFTGMFYQPVAGTSGAMDLAMLEAALKPAGHRLATALVAVETSHNNAGGAVLPLDHLQAVQAIAQRRGIPVHLDGARLFNASAALRVEPAAIACFANTVSVCLSKGLSAPVGAVLAGPQPTIARARTLRRMLGGTQRQSGIMAAAGL
;
A
#
# COMPACT_ATOMS: atom_id res chain seq x y z
N MET A 1 -28.43 -47.55 31.86
CA MET A 1 -26.99 -47.27 31.71
C MET A 1 -26.76 -46.84 30.30
N PRO A 2 -26.59 -45.57 29.99
CA PRO A 2 -26.15 -45.14 28.66
C PRO A 2 -24.62 -45.20 28.58
N ALA A 3 -24.13 -45.74 27.46
CA ALA A 3 -22.70 -45.86 27.17
C ALA A 3 -22.06 -44.50 26.90
N GLU A 4 -20.98 -44.17 27.59
CA GLU A 4 -20.15 -43.02 27.31
C GLU A 4 -19.40 -43.24 25.97
N SER A 5 -19.72 -42.43 24.97
CA SER A 5 -18.94 -42.34 23.74
C SER A 5 -17.71 -41.50 23.98
N SER A 6 -16.55 -42.13 24.12
CA SER A 6 -15.26 -41.46 24.16
C SER A 6 -14.95 -40.89 22.74
N SER A 7 -15.15 -39.62 22.54
CA SER A 7 -14.64 -38.91 21.37
C SER A 7 -13.13 -38.73 21.51
N THR A 8 -12.35 -39.62 20.92
CA THR A 8 -10.93 -39.38 20.71
C THR A 8 -10.76 -38.39 19.57
N THR A 9 -10.43 -37.15 19.93
CA THR A 9 -9.93 -36.16 18.95
C THR A 9 -8.66 -36.72 18.31
N PRO A 10 -8.56 -36.87 17.00
CA PRO A 10 -7.34 -37.37 16.38
C PRO A 10 -6.20 -36.40 16.72
N ALA A 11 -5.10 -36.97 17.23
CA ALA A 11 -3.85 -36.25 17.45
C ALA A 11 -3.41 -35.68 16.09
N ILE A 12 -3.22 -34.36 16.03
CA ILE A 12 -2.61 -33.69 14.85
C ILE A 12 -1.19 -34.27 14.77
N ALA A 13 -0.92 -35.06 13.74
CA ALA A 13 0.42 -35.57 13.48
C ALA A 13 1.38 -34.37 13.42
N ASP A 14 2.50 -34.50 14.13
CA ASP A 14 3.59 -33.54 14.17
C ASP A 14 4.26 -33.58 12.76
N GLU A 15 3.64 -32.90 11.77
CA GLU A 15 4.23 -32.78 10.45
C GLU A 15 5.46 -31.87 10.57
N ALA A 16 6.59 -32.36 10.05
CA ALA A 16 7.80 -31.54 9.97
C ALA A 16 7.47 -30.17 9.36
N PRO A 17 8.01 -29.07 9.90
CA PRO A 17 7.68 -27.74 9.46
C PRO A 17 7.98 -27.60 7.96
N SER A 18 6.92 -27.50 7.15
CA SER A 18 7.04 -27.23 5.72
C SER A 18 7.24 -25.73 5.50
N VAL A 19 8.24 -25.37 4.68
CA VAL A 19 8.48 -23.97 4.30
C VAL A 19 7.60 -23.63 3.09
N ASP A 20 6.65 -22.71 3.27
CA ASP A 20 5.79 -22.24 2.19
C ASP A 20 6.44 -21.07 1.47
N MET A 21 6.90 -21.31 0.23
CA MET A 21 7.59 -20.33 -0.62
C MET A 21 6.69 -19.69 -1.69
N ARG A 22 5.37 -19.88 -1.62
CA ARG A 22 4.45 -19.38 -2.66
C ARG A 22 4.37 -17.85 -2.69
N SER A 23 4.34 -17.19 -1.53
CA SER A 23 4.23 -15.73 -1.41
C SER A 23 4.55 -15.30 0.02
N ASP A 24 5.00 -14.05 0.21
CA ASP A 24 5.10 -13.43 1.54
C ASP A 24 3.73 -13.09 2.16
N THR A 25 2.64 -13.30 1.44
CA THR A 25 1.27 -13.18 1.96
C THR A 25 0.82 -14.37 2.80
N VAL A 26 1.62 -15.45 2.87
CA VAL A 26 1.35 -16.61 3.73
C VAL A 26 1.92 -16.44 5.15
N THR A 27 2.59 -15.33 5.43
CA THR A 27 3.05 -14.97 6.78
C THR A 27 1.89 -14.97 7.78
N ARG A 28 2.22 -15.25 9.03
CA ARG A 28 1.24 -15.28 10.13
C ARG A 28 1.65 -14.29 11.21
N PRO A 29 0.70 -13.71 11.94
CA PRO A 29 1.01 -12.86 13.08
C PRO A 29 1.82 -13.62 14.14
N THR A 30 2.76 -12.91 14.76
CA THR A 30 3.52 -13.45 15.90
C THR A 30 2.68 -13.42 17.17
N GLU A 31 3.05 -14.21 18.19
CA GLU A 31 2.40 -14.16 19.51
C GLU A 31 2.39 -12.75 20.11
N ARG A 32 3.46 -11.99 19.90
CA ARG A 32 3.53 -10.59 20.33
C ARG A 32 2.48 -9.71 19.64
N MET A 33 2.22 -9.93 18.34
CA MET A 33 1.15 -9.23 17.62
C MET A 33 -0.22 -9.61 18.18
N TYR A 34 -0.50 -10.89 18.42
CA TYR A 34 -1.75 -11.34 19.04
C TYR A 34 -1.96 -10.71 20.42
N GLU A 35 -0.91 -10.59 21.23
CA GLU A 35 -1.00 -9.94 22.54
C GLU A 35 -1.28 -8.44 22.41
N ARG A 36 -0.60 -7.73 21.49
CA ARG A 36 -0.89 -6.32 21.19
C ARG A 36 -2.33 -6.12 20.72
N MET A 37 -2.85 -6.99 19.84
CA MET A 37 -4.23 -6.96 19.37
C MET A 37 -5.23 -7.15 20.52
N ARG A 38 -4.96 -8.07 21.46
CA ARG A 38 -5.82 -8.33 22.62
C ARG A 38 -5.88 -7.16 23.59
N GLN A 39 -4.78 -6.42 23.76
CA GLN A 39 -4.64 -5.30 24.68
C GLN A 39 -4.90 -3.94 24.03
N ALA A 40 -5.23 -3.91 22.73
CA ALA A 40 -5.36 -2.66 21.98
C ALA A 40 -6.41 -1.74 22.60
N PRO A 41 -6.09 -0.49 22.93
CA PRO A 41 -7.08 0.54 23.16
C PRO A 41 -7.94 0.71 21.89
N ILE A 42 -9.25 0.63 22.03
CA ILE A 42 -10.18 0.69 20.91
C ILE A 42 -11.14 1.85 21.03
N GLY A 43 -11.60 2.36 19.90
CA GLY A 43 -12.61 3.39 19.75
C GLY A 43 -13.40 3.17 18.46
N ASP A 44 -14.12 4.17 17.98
CA ASP A 44 -14.82 4.08 16.69
C ASP A 44 -14.11 4.95 15.66
N ASP A 45 -13.42 4.31 14.70
CA ASP A 45 -12.71 5.01 13.60
C ASP A 45 -13.64 5.91 12.75
N GLY A 46 -14.94 5.65 12.78
CA GLY A 46 -15.95 6.42 12.06
C GLY A 46 -16.50 7.64 12.79
N LEU A 47 -16.23 7.77 14.09
CA LEU A 47 -16.70 8.85 14.97
C LEU A 47 -15.52 9.65 15.52
N ASP A 48 -15.12 9.36 16.75
CA ASP A 48 -14.11 10.13 17.48
C ASP A 48 -12.67 9.63 17.20
N GLY A 49 -12.54 8.58 16.40
CA GLY A 49 -11.29 7.91 16.10
C GLY A 49 -11.04 6.68 16.98
N ASP A 50 -10.22 5.77 16.45
CA ASP A 50 -9.74 4.61 17.18
C ASP A 50 -8.29 4.85 17.63
N PRO A 51 -7.96 4.80 18.94
CA PRO A 51 -6.66 5.21 19.46
C PRO A 51 -5.49 4.44 18.84
N SER A 52 -5.58 3.11 18.74
CA SER A 52 -4.51 2.30 18.15
C SER A 52 -4.35 2.54 16.65
N THR A 53 -5.45 2.83 15.96
CA THR A 53 -5.40 3.18 14.54
C THR A 53 -4.73 4.54 14.35
N VAL A 54 -5.05 5.54 15.15
CA VAL A 54 -4.42 6.87 15.11
C VAL A 54 -2.93 6.78 15.41
N GLU A 55 -2.53 5.96 16.40
CA GLU A 55 -1.13 5.72 16.73
C GLU A 55 -0.37 5.09 15.55
N LEU A 56 -0.94 4.07 14.91
CA LEU A 56 -0.35 3.42 13.72
C LEU A 56 -0.22 4.40 12.54
N GLU A 57 -1.28 5.16 12.25
CA GLU A 57 -1.28 6.17 11.18
C GLU A 57 -0.16 7.19 11.37
N GLY A 58 -0.02 7.71 12.60
CA GLY A 58 1.04 8.65 12.97
C GLY A 58 2.44 8.05 12.91
N THR A 59 2.59 6.82 13.42
CA THR A 59 3.88 6.10 13.41
C THR A 59 4.38 5.87 11.99
N VAL A 60 3.52 5.34 11.10
CA VAL A 60 3.91 5.08 9.71
C VAL A 60 4.18 6.39 8.97
N ALA A 61 3.36 7.42 9.17
CA ALA A 61 3.61 8.73 8.57
C ALA A 61 4.98 9.28 8.98
N ALA A 62 5.33 9.23 10.27
CA ALA A 62 6.62 9.69 10.78
C ALA A 62 7.80 8.89 10.20
N LEU A 63 7.70 7.55 10.14
CA LEU A 63 8.73 6.67 9.55
C LEU A 63 8.98 6.97 8.07
N LEU A 64 7.95 7.44 7.35
CA LEU A 64 8.04 7.78 5.94
C LEU A 64 8.33 9.27 5.68
N GLY A 65 8.44 10.10 6.72
CA GLY A 65 8.59 11.55 6.58
C GLY A 65 7.40 12.20 5.88
N LYS A 66 6.17 11.74 6.18
CA LYS A 66 4.91 12.26 5.64
C LYS A 66 4.08 12.96 6.71
N ASP A 67 3.17 13.86 6.28
CA ASP A 67 2.35 14.65 7.19
C ASP A 67 1.29 13.83 7.91
N ALA A 68 0.72 12.82 7.23
CA ALA A 68 -0.40 12.03 7.74
C ALA A 68 -0.43 10.62 7.17
N GLY A 69 -1.11 9.72 7.88
CA GLY A 69 -1.42 8.35 7.47
C GLY A 69 -2.92 8.07 7.47
N LEU A 70 -3.30 7.01 6.77
CA LEU A 70 -4.65 6.46 6.73
C LEU A 70 -4.58 4.94 6.73
N PHE A 71 -5.06 4.31 7.79
CA PHE A 71 -5.21 2.86 7.85
C PHE A 71 -6.36 2.40 6.94
N VAL A 72 -6.12 1.35 6.18
CA VAL A 72 -7.06 0.77 5.21
C VAL A 72 -7.00 -0.76 5.25
N PRO A 73 -8.08 -1.46 4.86
CA PRO A 73 -8.13 -2.93 4.88
C PRO A 73 -7.06 -3.63 4.04
N SER A 74 -6.61 -3.02 2.95
CA SER A 74 -5.64 -3.63 2.02
C SER A 74 -4.79 -2.58 1.29
N CYS A 75 -3.61 -3.00 0.80
CA CYS A 75 -2.75 -2.15 -0.02
C CYS A 75 -3.43 -1.78 -1.35
N THR A 76 -4.22 -2.69 -1.92
CA THR A 76 -5.05 -2.40 -3.10
C THR A 76 -6.00 -1.23 -2.86
N MET A 77 -6.65 -1.15 -1.68
CA MET A 77 -7.46 0.01 -1.33
C MET A 77 -6.61 1.27 -1.15
N ALA A 78 -5.41 1.17 -0.55
CA ALA A 78 -4.50 2.32 -0.42
C ALA A 78 -4.14 2.90 -1.79
N ASN A 79 -3.77 2.04 -2.74
CA ASN A 79 -3.44 2.43 -4.10
C ASN A 79 -4.65 3.06 -4.83
N LEU A 80 -5.83 2.45 -4.71
CA LEU A 80 -7.07 3.00 -5.28
C LEU A 80 -7.39 4.38 -4.71
N LEU A 81 -7.22 4.58 -3.41
CA LEU A 81 -7.44 5.87 -2.75
C LEU A 81 -6.45 6.93 -3.20
N ALA A 82 -5.17 6.56 -3.40
CA ALA A 82 -4.16 7.48 -3.94
C ALA A 82 -4.54 7.97 -5.34
N VAL A 83 -4.99 7.06 -6.21
CA VAL A 83 -5.48 7.40 -7.56
C VAL A 83 -6.70 8.31 -7.50
N LEU A 84 -7.72 7.95 -6.71
CA LEU A 84 -8.96 8.73 -6.56
C LEU A 84 -8.73 10.10 -5.91
N ALA A 85 -7.73 10.21 -5.02
CA ALA A 85 -7.38 11.47 -4.40
C ALA A 85 -6.60 12.41 -5.35
N ALA A 86 -5.85 11.85 -6.31
CA ALA A 86 -5.04 12.61 -7.25
C ALA A 86 -5.86 13.16 -8.42
N GLY A 87 -6.86 12.43 -8.92
CA GLY A 87 -7.53 12.81 -10.14
C GLY A 87 -9.00 12.37 -10.23
N GLY A 88 -9.56 12.50 -11.40
CA GLY A 88 -10.96 12.21 -11.70
C GLY A 88 -11.18 11.55 -13.07
N ARG A 89 -12.44 11.46 -13.46
CA ARG A 89 -12.83 10.84 -14.74
C ARG A 89 -12.14 11.54 -15.92
N SER A 90 -11.80 10.74 -16.92
CA SER A 90 -11.15 11.19 -18.16
C SER A 90 -9.70 11.69 -18.00
N GLU A 91 -9.09 11.43 -16.87
CA GLU A 91 -7.66 11.61 -16.64
C GLU A 91 -6.92 10.27 -16.68
N GLN A 92 -5.58 10.32 -16.74
CA GLN A 92 -4.78 9.11 -16.79
C GLN A 92 -3.82 9.00 -15.61
N VAL A 93 -3.51 7.76 -15.26
CA VAL A 93 -2.41 7.36 -14.38
C VAL A 93 -1.32 6.73 -15.25
N VAL A 94 -0.10 7.24 -15.18
CA VAL A 94 1.05 6.67 -15.88
C VAL A 94 1.83 5.79 -14.93
N LEU A 95 2.13 4.55 -15.34
CA LEU A 95 2.82 3.56 -14.51
C LEU A 95 3.58 2.54 -15.37
N GLU A 96 4.44 1.73 -14.73
CA GLU A 96 5.18 0.68 -15.42
C GLU A 96 4.23 -0.45 -15.88
N ALA A 97 4.50 -1.01 -17.06
CA ALA A 97 3.58 -1.93 -17.76
C ALA A 97 3.33 -3.26 -17.04
N SER A 98 4.21 -3.69 -16.14
CA SER A 98 4.04 -4.88 -15.32
C SER A 98 3.68 -4.59 -13.86
N ALA A 99 3.51 -3.29 -13.48
CA ALA A 99 3.17 -2.89 -12.12
C ALA A 99 1.90 -3.60 -11.61
N HIS A 100 1.87 -3.92 -10.32
CA HIS A 100 0.75 -4.62 -9.66
C HIS A 100 -0.55 -3.83 -9.80
N MET A 101 -0.51 -2.50 -9.66
CA MET A 101 -1.65 -1.62 -9.87
C MET A 101 -2.27 -1.77 -11.26
N TYR A 102 -1.46 -2.02 -12.30
CA TYR A 102 -1.93 -2.19 -13.67
C TYR A 102 -2.40 -3.62 -13.95
N MET A 103 -1.55 -4.60 -13.65
CA MET A 103 -1.80 -5.99 -14.05
C MET A 103 -2.85 -6.68 -13.19
N THR A 104 -2.88 -6.40 -11.88
CA THR A 104 -3.66 -7.17 -10.91
C THR A 104 -4.83 -6.38 -10.35
N GLU A 105 -4.61 -5.14 -9.89
CA GLU A 105 -5.65 -4.38 -9.18
C GLU A 105 -6.73 -3.84 -10.12
N ARG A 106 -6.34 -3.17 -11.19
CA ARG A 106 -7.22 -2.62 -12.26
C ARG A 106 -8.43 -1.80 -11.79
N GLY A 107 -8.73 -1.81 -10.49
CA GLY A 107 -9.96 -1.24 -9.92
C GLY A 107 -10.10 0.25 -10.18
N ALA A 108 -9.01 1.00 -10.15
CA ALA A 108 -9.05 2.42 -10.43
C ALA A 108 -9.58 2.73 -11.83
N GLY A 109 -9.10 2.05 -12.88
CA GLY A 109 -9.62 2.22 -14.23
C GLY A 109 -11.09 1.82 -14.35
N THR A 110 -11.48 0.71 -13.73
CA THR A 110 -12.85 0.19 -13.81
C THR A 110 -13.86 1.05 -13.08
N PHE A 111 -13.57 1.46 -11.83
CA PHE A 111 -14.54 2.16 -10.98
C PHE A 111 -14.50 3.69 -11.12
N THR A 112 -13.36 4.25 -11.48
CA THR A 112 -13.16 5.70 -11.46
C THR A 112 -13.42 6.37 -12.81
N GLY A 113 -13.32 5.62 -13.91
CA GLY A 113 -13.32 6.15 -15.26
C GLY A 113 -12.00 6.85 -15.61
N MET A 114 -10.93 6.59 -14.85
CA MET A 114 -9.56 6.99 -15.20
C MET A 114 -8.92 5.94 -16.11
N PHE A 115 -7.98 6.39 -16.94
CA PHE A 115 -7.24 5.50 -17.83
C PHE A 115 -5.89 5.17 -17.24
N TYR A 116 -5.43 3.95 -17.43
CA TYR A 116 -4.06 3.57 -17.16
C TYR A 116 -3.25 3.63 -18.44
N GLN A 117 -2.15 4.41 -18.41
CA GLN A 117 -1.18 4.52 -19.48
C GLN A 117 0.07 3.75 -19.08
N PRO A 118 0.23 2.49 -19.53
CA PRO A 118 1.42 1.73 -19.22
C PRO A 118 2.63 2.24 -20.01
N VAL A 119 3.78 2.24 -19.34
CA VAL A 119 5.08 2.59 -19.90
C VAL A 119 5.99 1.37 -19.79
N ALA A 120 6.68 1.01 -20.87
CA ALA A 120 7.63 -0.08 -20.82
C ALA A 120 8.76 0.20 -19.82
N GLY A 121 9.24 -0.87 -19.17
CA GLY A 121 10.31 -0.80 -18.18
C GLY A 121 11.20 -2.03 -18.21
N THR A 122 12.29 -1.96 -17.47
CA THR A 122 13.21 -3.07 -17.25
C THR A 122 13.35 -3.31 -15.75
N SER A 123 13.07 -4.52 -15.30
CA SER A 123 13.09 -4.86 -13.87
C SER A 123 12.25 -3.90 -13.00
N GLY A 124 11.08 -3.48 -13.52
CA GLY A 124 10.18 -2.55 -12.84
C GLY A 124 10.52 -1.07 -12.98
N ALA A 125 11.71 -0.73 -13.48
CA ALA A 125 12.10 0.65 -13.75
C ALA A 125 11.56 1.11 -15.10
N MET A 126 10.68 2.12 -15.11
CA MET A 126 10.11 2.70 -16.32
C MET A 126 11.21 3.30 -17.22
N ASP A 127 11.07 3.16 -18.54
CA ASP A 127 11.86 3.95 -19.48
C ASP A 127 11.51 5.44 -19.31
N LEU A 128 12.52 6.24 -18.96
CA LEU A 128 12.31 7.65 -18.62
C LEU A 128 11.90 8.51 -19.81
N ALA A 129 12.38 8.18 -21.02
CA ALA A 129 11.98 8.91 -22.22
C ALA A 129 10.52 8.61 -22.60
N MET A 130 10.11 7.35 -22.46
CA MET A 130 8.72 6.95 -22.66
C MET A 130 7.81 7.55 -21.58
N LEU A 131 8.26 7.60 -20.31
CA LEU A 131 7.54 8.28 -19.24
C LEU A 131 7.29 9.74 -19.62
N GLU A 132 8.34 10.49 -19.98
CA GLU A 132 8.22 11.90 -20.33
C GLU A 132 7.27 12.14 -21.52
N ALA A 133 7.30 11.28 -22.53
CA ALA A 133 6.40 11.33 -23.69
C ALA A 133 4.94 10.99 -23.34
N ALA A 134 4.72 10.12 -22.33
CA ALA A 134 3.39 9.71 -21.90
C ALA A 134 2.66 10.81 -21.10
N LEU A 135 3.39 11.71 -20.43
CA LEU A 135 2.80 12.75 -19.58
C LEU A 135 2.05 13.78 -20.40
N LYS A 136 0.79 14.04 -20.06
CA LYS A 136 -0.08 15.05 -20.68
C LYS A 136 -0.34 16.20 -19.71
N PRO A 137 -0.24 17.47 -20.16
CA PRO A 137 -0.43 18.63 -19.29
C PRO A 137 -1.88 18.77 -18.84
N ALA A 138 -2.09 19.52 -17.76
CA ALA A 138 -3.42 19.94 -17.32
C ALA A 138 -4.18 20.64 -18.47
N GLY A 139 -5.48 20.39 -18.57
CA GLY A 139 -6.33 20.90 -19.65
C GLY A 139 -6.29 20.07 -20.94
N HIS A 140 -5.40 19.10 -21.07
CA HIS A 140 -5.49 18.10 -22.12
C HIS A 140 -6.71 17.19 -21.92
N ARG A 141 -7.32 16.70 -23.03
CA ARG A 141 -8.49 15.80 -22.92
C ARG A 141 -8.23 14.56 -22.09
N LEU A 142 -6.98 14.12 -22.01
CA LEU A 142 -6.50 13.01 -21.21
C LEU A 142 -5.28 13.49 -20.40
N ALA A 143 -5.52 14.41 -19.45
CA ALA A 143 -4.46 14.94 -18.59
C ALA A 143 -3.91 13.83 -17.68
N THR A 144 -2.63 13.92 -17.35
CA THR A 144 -2.02 12.98 -16.38
C THR A 144 -2.27 13.50 -14.97
N ALA A 145 -3.01 12.73 -14.18
CA ALA A 145 -3.32 13.03 -12.78
C ALA A 145 -2.26 12.50 -11.82
N LEU A 146 -1.59 11.39 -12.18
CA LEU A 146 -0.67 10.68 -11.30
C LEU A 146 0.37 9.91 -12.10
N VAL A 147 1.60 9.89 -11.60
CA VAL A 147 2.61 8.86 -11.94
C VAL A 147 2.68 7.88 -10.79
N ALA A 148 2.63 6.58 -11.07
CA ALA A 148 2.79 5.55 -10.04
C ALA A 148 4.04 4.72 -10.29
N VAL A 149 4.81 4.45 -9.24
CA VAL A 149 5.99 3.57 -9.22
C VAL A 149 5.80 2.50 -8.16
N GLU A 150 6.46 1.35 -8.30
CA GLU A 150 6.37 0.23 -7.36
C GLU A 150 7.78 -0.22 -6.94
N THR A 151 8.02 -0.32 -5.61
CA THR A 151 9.26 -0.90 -5.08
C THR A 151 9.04 -1.57 -3.70
N SER A 152 9.52 -2.82 -3.42
CA SER A 152 10.12 -3.70 -4.43
C SER A 152 9.05 -4.21 -5.40
N HIS A 153 9.40 -4.33 -6.67
CA HIS A 153 8.43 -4.58 -7.75
C HIS A 153 8.03 -6.05 -7.82
N ASN A 154 6.74 -6.34 -7.58
CA ASN A 154 6.23 -7.71 -7.47
C ASN A 154 6.49 -8.56 -8.73
N ASN A 155 6.04 -8.06 -9.89
CA ASN A 155 6.09 -8.82 -11.14
C ASN A 155 7.49 -8.81 -11.80
N ALA A 156 8.43 -8.05 -11.25
CA ALA A 156 9.83 -8.07 -11.63
C ALA A 156 10.70 -8.89 -10.65
N GLY A 157 10.11 -9.89 -9.99
CA GLY A 157 10.84 -10.78 -9.08
C GLY A 157 11.30 -10.11 -7.77
N GLY A 158 10.62 -9.05 -7.33
CA GLY A 158 10.99 -8.30 -6.13
C GLY A 158 12.13 -7.29 -6.37
N ALA A 159 12.39 -6.92 -7.62
CA ALA A 159 13.42 -5.94 -7.95
C ALA A 159 13.20 -4.64 -7.18
N VAL A 160 14.29 -4.09 -6.63
CA VAL A 160 14.28 -2.83 -5.91
C VAL A 160 14.70 -1.72 -6.86
N LEU A 161 13.88 -0.69 -6.99
CA LEU A 161 14.20 0.46 -7.83
C LEU A 161 15.37 1.25 -7.23
N PRO A 162 16.40 1.61 -8.03
CA PRO A 162 17.48 2.48 -7.59
C PRO A 162 16.95 3.87 -7.19
N LEU A 163 17.57 4.50 -6.19
CA LEU A 163 17.16 5.83 -5.72
C LEU A 163 17.27 6.91 -6.79
N ASP A 164 18.31 6.84 -7.64
CA ASP A 164 18.52 7.75 -8.77
C ASP A 164 17.41 7.62 -9.83
N HIS A 165 16.88 6.41 -10.04
CA HIS A 165 15.71 6.20 -10.89
C HIS A 165 14.45 6.84 -10.29
N LEU A 166 14.20 6.65 -8.99
CA LEU A 166 13.07 7.27 -8.30
C LEU A 166 13.17 8.80 -8.34
N GLN A 167 14.37 9.33 -8.14
CA GLN A 167 14.66 10.76 -8.27
C GLN A 167 14.38 11.29 -9.68
N ALA A 168 14.80 10.55 -10.72
CA ALA A 168 14.56 10.94 -12.10
C ALA A 168 13.06 10.95 -12.44
N VAL A 169 12.30 9.94 -12.01
CA VAL A 169 10.84 9.89 -12.17
C VAL A 169 10.19 11.09 -11.49
N GLN A 170 10.55 11.36 -10.22
CA GLN A 170 10.05 12.52 -9.48
C GLN A 170 10.34 13.83 -10.23
N ALA A 171 11.56 14.03 -10.69
CA ALA A 171 11.96 15.24 -11.39
C ALA A 171 11.18 15.44 -12.71
N ILE A 172 10.92 14.35 -13.46
CA ILE A 172 10.11 14.38 -14.67
C ILE A 172 8.66 14.78 -14.36
N ALA A 173 8.06 14.14 -13.36
CA ALA A 173 6.68 14.42 -12.95
C ALA A 173 6.53 15.85 -12.40
N GLN A 174 7.48 16.29 -11.56
CA GLN A 174 7.46 17.61 -10.93
C GLN A 174 7.53 18.77 -11.94
N ARG A 175 8.31 18.62 -13.03
CA ARG A 175 8.35 19.62 -14.12
C ARG A 175 6.98 19.85 -14.78
N ARG A 176 6.06 18.90 -14.64
CA ARG A 176 4.70 18.95 -15.18
C ARG A 176 3.63 19.21 -14.11
N GLY A 177 4.04 19.40 -12.84
CA GLY A 177 3.14 19.56 -11.70
C GLY A 177 2.32 18.31 -11.38
N ILE A 178 2.80 17.12 -11.78
CA ILE A 178 2.11 15.85 -11.60
C ILE A 178 2.62 15.18 -10.33
N PRO A 179 1.75 14.75 -9.41
CA PRO A 179 2.17 14.03 -8.22
C PRO A 179 2.66 12.62 -8.54
N VAL A 180 3.52 12.09 -7.67
CA VAL A 180 4.01 10.71 -7.72
C VAL A 180 3.41 9.92 -6.57
N HIS A 181 2.90 8.71 -6.84
CA HIS A 181 2.51 7.71 -5.87
C HIS A 181 3.51 6.55 -5.88
N LEU A 182 3.93 6.11 -4.71
CA LEU A 182 4.77 4.93 -4.53
C LEU A 182 3.92 3.79 -3.95
N ASP A 183 3.69 2.75 -4.78
CA ASP A 183 3.28 1.46 -4.24
C ASP A 183 4.49 0.85 -3.53
N GLY A 184 4.50 1.05 -2.22
CA GLY A 184 5.50 0.56 -1.29
C GLY A 184 5.02 -0.66 -0.52
N ALA A 185 4.24 -1.55 -1.16
CA ALA A 185 3.71 -2.75 -0.50
C ALA A 185 4.80 -3.55 0.24
N ARG A 186 6.06 -3.45 -0.22
CA ARG A 186 7.24 -4.05 0.40
C ARG A 186 8.36 -3.03 0.63
N LEU A 187 8.00 -1.82 0.99
CA LEU A 187 8.95 -0.70 1.16
C LEU A 187 10.05 -1.01 2.17
N PHE A 188 9.72 -1.65 3.29
CA PHE A 188 10.70 -2.00 4.31
C PHE A 188 11.72 -3.04 3.82
N ASN A 189 11.31 -3.94 2.93
CA ASN A 189 12.24 -4.87 2.26
C ASN A 189 13.18 -4.10 1.32
N ALA A 190 12.66 -3.12 0.56
CA ALA A 190 13.47 -2.27 -0.28
C ALA A 190 14.45 -1.41 0.54
N SER A 191 14.00 -0.83 1.65
CA SER A 191 14.81 -0.08 2.61
C SER A 191 15.99 -0.93 3.14
N ALA A 192 15.70 -2.15 3.58
CA ALA A 192 16.72 -3.07 4.04
C ALA A 192 17.73 -3.45 2.95
N ALA A 193 17.26 -3.72 1.73
CA ALA A 193 18.11 -4.07 0.59
C ALA A 193 19.04 -2.93 0.17
N LEU A 194 18.52 -1.69 0.17
CA LEU A 194 19.29 -0.48 -0.14
C LEU A 194 20.14 0.01 1.04
N ARG A 195 19.89 -0.49 2.26
CA ARG A 195 20.51 -0.04 3.52
C ARG A 195 20.29 1.46 3.76
N VAL A 196 19.06 1.91 3.55
CA VAL A 196 18.64 3.30 3.79
C VAL A 196 17.39 3.33 4.65
N GLU A 197 17.12 4.46 5.31
CA GLU A 197 15.87 4.66 6.02
C GLU A 197 14.66 4.68 5.06
N PRO A 198 13.49 4.19 5.46
CA PRO A 198 12.28 4.19 4.63
C PRO A 198 11.94 5.58 4.05
N ALA A 199 12.16 6.65 4.83
CA ALA A 199 11.97 8.03 4.40
C ALA A 199 12.84 8.41 3.21
N ALA A 200 14.04 7.85 3.08
CA ALA A 200 14.94 8.12 1.94
C ALA A 200 14.42 7.58 0.60
N ILE A 201 13.54 6.59 0.64
CA ILE A 201 12.82 6.09 -0.53
C ILE A 201 11.51 6.89 -0.71
N ALA A 202 10.78 7.07 0.39
CA ALA A 202 9.47 7.73 0.40
C ALA A 202 9.54 9.20 -0.04
N CYS A 203 10.67 9.89 0.11
CA CYS A 203 10.82 11.31 -0.26
C CYS A 203 10.62 11.57 -1.75
N PHE A 204 10.80 10.56 -2.61
CA PHE A 204 10.59 10.70 -4.06
C PHE A 204 9.13 10.61 -4.50
N ALA A 205 8.19 10.38 -3.59
CA ALA A 205 6.77 10.32 -3.89
C ALA A 205 5.94 11.25 -3.00
N ASN A 206 4.81 11.74 -3.51
CA ASN A 206 3.86 12.52 -2.73
C ASN A 206 3.07 11.62 -1.76
N THR A 207 2.59 10.48 -2.25
CA THR A 207 1.89 9.48 -1.45
C THR A 207 2.58 8.13 -1.52
N VAL A 208 2.51 7.38 -0.43
CA VAL A 208 3.13 6.05 -0.31
C VAL A 208 2.14 5.10 0.34
N SER A 209 1.93 3.93 -0.25
CA SER A 209 1.21 2.83 0.38
C SER A 209 2.20 1.83 0.99
N VAL A 210 1.90 1.33 2.19
CA VAL A 210 2.69 0.29 2.87
C VAL A 210 1.75 -0.84 3.28
N CYS A 211 2.07 -2.07 2.88
CA CYS A 211 1.31 -3.25 3.26
C CYS A 211 1.81 -3.82 4.60
N LEU A 212 0.89 -4.04 5.53
CA LEU A 212 1.20 -4.65 6.82
C LEU A 212 1.10 -6.18 6.76
N SER A 213 0.25 -6.72 5.87
CA SER A 213 -0.11 -8.15 5.81
C SER A 213 0.71 -8.97 4.80
N LYS A 214 1.97 -8.62 4.62
CA LYS A 214 2.96 -9.34 3.81
C LYS A 214 4.19 -9.62 4.66
N GLY A 215 5.37 -9.19 4.25
CA GLY A 215 6.60 -9.38 5.01
C GLY A 215 6.58 -8.83 6.44
N LEU A 216 5.68 -7.91 6.76
CA LEU A 216 5.48 -7.39 8.12
C LEU A 216 4.57 -8.27 8.99
N SER A 217 3.96 -9.31 8.44
CA SER A 217 3.23 -10.38 9.16
C SER A 217 1.96 -9.96 9.91
N ALA A 218 1.46 -8.74 9.79
CA ALA A 218 0.16 -8.39 10.36
C ALA A 218 -0.97 -9.18 9.65
N PRO A 219 -2.10 -9.48 10.32
CA PRO A 219 -3.16 -10.31 9.72
C PRO A 219 -3.89 -9.60 8.57
N VAL A 220 -3.91 -8.27 8.59
CA VAL A 220 -4.65 -7.45 7.63
C VAL A 220 -4.11 -6.02 7.65
N GLY A 221 -4.37 -5.29 6.58
CA GLY A 221 -4.23 -3.85 6.57
C GLY A 221 -3.03 -3.32 5.78
N ALA A 222 -3.14 -2.05 5.51
CA ALA A 222 -2.12 -1.22 4.91
C ALA A 222 -2.27 0.22 5.42
N VAL A 223 -1.25 1.04 5.22
CA VAL A 223 -1.32 2.48 5.50
C VAL A 223 -0.99 3.24 4.22
N LEU A 224 -1.86 4.19 3.86
CA LEU A 224 -1.57 5.21 2.87
C LEU A 224 -1.05 6.45 3.60
N ALA A 225 0.17 6.89 3.28
CA ALA A 225 0.78 8.08 3.86
C ALA A 225 1.03 9.16 2.80
N GLY A 226 0.94 10.44 3.20
CA GLY A 226 1.12 11.55 2.28
C GLY A 226 0.77 12.91 2.88
N PRO A 227 0.59 13.95 2.02
CA PRO A 227 0.19 15.29 2.47
C PRO A 227 -1.17 15.26 3.17
N GLN A 228 -1.30 16.03 4.26
CA GLN A 228 -2.52 16.10 5.06
C GLN A 228 -3.81 16.32 4.22
N PRO A 229 -3.86 17.24 3.23
CA PRO A 229 -5.07 17.44 2.43
C PRO A 229 -5.43 16.19 1.59
N THR A 230 -4.42 15.51 1.04
CA THR A 230 -4.61 14.29 0.24
C THR A 230 -5.15 13.16 1.12
N ILE A 231 -4.60 12.98 2.31
CA ILE A 231 -5.04 11.95 3.26
C ILE A 231 -6.45 12.24 3.78
N ALA A 232 -6.80 13.50 4.05
CA ALA A 232 -8.16 13.89 4.43
C ALA A 232 -9.17 13.54 3.33
N ARG A 233 -8.85 13.82 2.05
CA ARG A 233 -9.65 13.40 0.90
C ARG A 233 -9.75 11.88 0.80
N ALA A 234 -8.64 11.16 0.94
CA ALA A 234 -8.60 9.70 0.92
C ALA A 234 -9.47 9.09 2.02
N ARG A 235 -9.50 9.68 3.23
CA ARG A 235 -10.37 9.25 4.34
C ARG A 235 -11.87 9.35 3.99
N THR A 236 -12.27 10.41 3.32
CA THR A 236 -13.65 10.55 2.80
C THR A 236 -13.96 9.49 1.75
N LEU A 237 -13.05 9.29 0.80
CA LEU A 237 -13.18 8.29 -0.26
C LEU A 237 -13.20 6.85 0.31
N ARG A 238 -12.37 6.55 1.32
CA ARG A 238 -12.40 5.28 2.05
C ARG A 238 -13.80 4.96 2.58
N ARG A 239 -14.47 5.95 3.19
CA ARG A 239 -15.84 5.80 3.68
C ARG A 239 -16.81 5.46 2.54
N MET A 240 -16.72 6.17 1.42
CA MET A 240 -17.57 5.94 0.24
C MET A 240 -17.41 4.53 -0.35
N LEU A 241 -16.19 3.99 -0.28
CA LEU A 241 -15.85 2.63 -0.75
C LEU A 241 -16.14 1.53 0.29
N GLY A 242 -16.71 1.88 1.45
CA GLY A 242 -17.02 0.90 2.50
C GLY A 242 -15.80 0.44 3.31
N GLY A 243 -14.66 1.16 3.23
CA GLY A 243 -13.43 0.80 3.92
C GLY A 243 -13.29 1.35 5.34
N THR A 244 -14.29 2.08 5.85
CA THR A 244 -14.30 2.53 7.25
C THR A 244 -14.71 1.36 8.16
N GLN A 245 -13.88 1.11 9.16
CA GLN A 245 -14.13 0.09 10.18
C GLN A 245 -14.57 0.77 11.48
N ARG A 246 -15.04 0.00 12.45
CA ARG A 246 -15.40 0.53 13.78
C ARG A 246 -14.18 0.43 14.70
N GLN A 247 -14.02 -0.67 15.39
CA GLN A 247 -12.90 -0.93 16.31
C GLN A 247 -11.69 -1.45 15.52
N SER A 248 -11.20 -0.63 14.57
CA SER A 248 -10.07 -0.98 13.69
C SER A 248 -8.75 -1.17 14.45
N GLY A 249 -8.67 -0.62 15.66
CA GLY A 249 -7.49 -0.72 16.52
C GLY A 249 -7.08 -2.14 16.86
N ILE A 250 -8.03 -3.09 16.93
CA ILE A 250 -7.69 -4.50 17.10
C ILE A 250 -6.72 -4.96 16.01
N MET A 251 -6.97 -4.59 14.75
CA MET A 251 -6.14 -4.96 13.63
C MET A 251 -4.90 -4.06 13.49
N ALA A 252 -5.08 -2.76 13.71
CA ALA A 252 -4.00 -1.77 13.62
C ALA A 252 -2.88 -2.04 14.63
N ALA A 253 -3.21 -2.51 15.82
CA ALA A 253 -2.25 -2.84 16.87
C ALA A 253 -1.21 -3.91 16.47
N ALA A 254 -1.52 -4.77 15.51
CA ALA A 254 -0.54 -5.72 14.95
C ALA A 254 0.54 -5.02 14.11
N GLY A 255 0.29 -3.81 13.62
CA GLY A 255 1.23 -3.01 12.85
C GLY A 255 2.15 -2.11 13.69
N LEU A 256 1.87 -2.02 15.01
CA LEU A 256 2.65 -1.27 16.02
C LEU A 256 3.71 -2.16 16.66
#